data_8fb80c8ab68d1e3189bc3326d122c636
#
_entry.id   8fb80c8ab68d1e3189bc3326d122c636
#
_cell.length_a   1.000
_cell.length_b   1.000
_cell.length_c   1.000
_cell.angle_alpha   90.00
_cell.angle_beta   90.00
_cell.angle_gamma   90.00
#
_symmetry.space_group_name_H-M   'P 1'
#
loop_
_entity.id
_entity.type
_entity.pdbx_description
1 polymer ?
#
loop_
_entity_poly.entity_id
_entity_poly.type
_entity_poly.pdbx_seq_one_letter_code
_entity_poly.pdbx_strand_id
1 'polypeptide(L)'
;MCRPGPGHRGAVMADQGGGPADAVDDRPDEPFETRVEAHRALLSVVADQRPAMAWFSADFRYWPLNDRGFIRALEIWALRDPNRPSALRMLAVDWRDVRARFPRFAAFRRDFSHVIECRVIRAALIADLPEFAWTGSRAIIAHRPAWTSGRQIVAPARLTALRNGFEPIWEQALPDFPASILGL
;
A
#
# COMPACT_ATOMS: atom_id res chain seq x y z
N MET A 1 16.66 -80.60 -8.66
CA MET A 1 17.30 -79.96 -7.50
C MET A 1 17.87 -78.64 -7.94
N CYS A 2 17.21 -77.54 -7.64
CA CYS A 2 17.78 -76.22 -7.62
C CYS A 2 16.82 -75.29 -6.85
N ARG A 3 17.29 -74.71 -5.79
CA ARG A 3 16.57 -73.80 -4.89
C ARG A 3 16.41 -72.41 -5.52
N PRO A 4 15.28 -71.71 -5.32
CA PRO A 4 15.19 -70.30 -5.65
C PRO A 4 15.78 -69.43 -4.56
N GLY A 5 16.50 -68.38 -4.97
CA GLY A 5 17.06 -67.34 -4.11
C GLY A 5 16.02 -66.25 -3.72
N PRO A 6 16.26 -65.50 -2.65
CA PRO A 6 15.29 -64.54 -2.10
C PRO A 6 15.25 -63.22 -2.85
N GLY A 7 13.99 -62.75 -3.01
CA GLY A 7 13.69 -61.48 -3.68
C GLY A 7 14.15 -60.25 -2.91
N HIS A 8 14.69 -59.31 -3.65
CA HIS A 8 14.97 -57.94 -3.19
C HIS A 8 13.65 -57.20 -3.06
N ARG A 9 13.35 -56.77 -1.84
CA ARG A 9 12.29 -55.74 -1.59
C ARG A 9 12.88 -54.36 -1.92
N GLY A 10 12.38 -53.76 -2.99
CA GLY A 10 12.62 -52.37 -3.27
C GLY A 10 11.90 -51.48 -2.22
N ALA A 11 12.69 -50.75 -1.45
CA ALA A 11 12.15 -49.71 -0.58
C ALA A 11 11.69 -48.51 -1.45
N VAL A 12 10.38 -48.28 -1.47
CA VAL A 12 9.83 -47.03 -2.01
C VAL A 12 10.12 -45.93 -1.01
N MET A 13 11.08 -45.07 -1.32
CA MET A 13 11.28 -43.81 -0.59
C MET A 13 10.09 -42.90 -0.92
N ALA A 14 9.25 -42.69 0.06
CA ALA A 14 8.26 -41.63 0.02
C ALA A 14 8.99 -40.28 0.08
N ASP A 15 8.97 -39.56 -1.02
CA ASP A 15 9.38 -38.17 -1.11
C ASP A 15 8.36 -37.32 -0.31
N GLN A 16 8.73 -36.92 0.91
CA GLN A 16 8.01 -35.95 1.72
C GLN A 16 8.56 -34.55 1.40
N GLY A 17 8.32 -34.08 0.18
CA GLY A 17 8.50 -32.70 -0.21
C GLY A 17 7.36 -31.82 0.32
N GLY A 18 7.20 -31.72 1.63
CA GLY A 18 6.42 -30.67 2.27
C GLY A 18 7.20 -29.35 2.22
N GLY A 19 7.01 -28.57 1.17
CA GLY A 19 7.43 -27.16 1.19
C GLY A 19 6.75 -26.44 2.36
N PRO A 20 7.38 -25.39 2.92
CA PRO A 20 6.77 -24.64 4.02
C PRO A 20 5.43 -24.11 3.50
N ALA A 21 4.33 -24.63 4.03
CA ALA A 21 3.02 -24.07 3.86
C ALA A 21 3.12 -22.60 4.27
N ASP A 22 2.69 -21.69 3.39
CA ASP A 22 2.58 -20.28 3.70
C ASP A 22 1.86 -20.15 5.03
N ALA A 23 2.61 -19.84 6.08
CA ALA A 23 2.04 -19.60 7.40
C ALA A 23 1.10 -18.40 7.22
N VAL A 24 -0.19 -18.66 7.26
CA VAL A 24 -1.22 -17.61 7.28
C VAL A 24 -0.87 -16.72 8.46
N ASP A 25 -0.46 -15.50 8.18
CA ASP A 25 -0.12 -14.51 9.20
C ASP A 25 -1.43 -14.11 9.91
N ASP A 26 -1.75 -14.83 10.98
CA ASP A 26 -2.97 -14.67 11.79
C ASP A 26 -2.79 -13.61 12.89
N ARG A 27 -1.80 -12.72 12.74
CA ARG A 27 -1.62 -11.62 13.67
C ARG A 27 -2.87 -10.76 13.70
N PRO A 28 -3.38 -10.41 14.89
CA PRO A 28 -4.53 -9.52 15.00
C PRO A 28 -4.19 -8.12 14.47
N ASP A 29 -5.20 -7.46 13.95
CA ASP A 29 -5.08 -6.07 13.54
C ASP A 29 -4.74 -5.20 14.75
N GLU A 30 -3.80 -4.28 14.60
CA GLU A 30 -3.47 -3.27 15.60
C GLU A 30 -4.40 -2.05 15.44
N PRO A 31 -5.29 -1.78 16.43
CA PRO A 31 -6.11 -0.58 16.40
C PRO A 31 -5.27 0.67 16.70
N PHE A 32 -5.74 1.82 16.22
CA PHE A 32 -5.31 3.14 16.67
C PHE A 32 -6.55 4.00 16.95
N GLU A 33 -6.44 4.88 17.93
CA GLU A 33 -7.55 5.71 18.43
C GLU A 33 -7.24 7.21 18.43
N THR A 34 -6.07 7.57 17.90
CA THR A 34 -5.64 8.97 17.78
C THR A 34 -5.00 9.24 16.44
N ARG A 35 -5.07 10.49 15.99
CA ARG A 35 -4.38 10.93 14.78
C ARG A 35 -2.86 10.80 14.87
N VAL A 36 -2.30 10.95 16.06
CA VAL A 36 -0.85 10.79 16.28
C VAL A 36 -0.44 9.35 16.02
N GLU A 37 -1.21 8.39 16.51
CA GLU A 37 -0.99 6.96 16.24
C GLU A 37 -1.19 6.63 14.76
N ALA A 38 -2.24 7.18 14.13
CA ALA A 38 -2.45 7.05 12.69
C ALA A 38 -1.25 7.56 11.87
N HIS A 39 -0.72 8.74 12.20
CA HIS A 39 0.47 9.28 11.51
C HIS A 39 1.71 8.41 11.71
N ARG A 40 1.89 7.85 12.92
CA ARG A 40 2.98 6.89 13.20
C ARG A 40 2.79 5.60 12.38
N ALA A 41 1.57 5.09 12.30
CA ALA A 41 1.24 3.93 11.48
C ALA A 41 1.47 4.19 9.98
N LEU A 42 1.05 5.35 9.46
CA LEU A 42 1.32 5.76 8.07
C LEU A 42 2.84 5.86 7.79
N LEU A 43 3.61 6.42 8.73
CA LEU A 43 5.06 6.45 8.60
C LEU A 43 5.66 5.04 8.55
N SER A 44 5.13 4.10 9.33
CA SER A 44 5.59 2.69 9.30
C SER A 44 5.32 2.00 7.96
N VAL A 45 4.22 2.36 7.27
CA VAL A 45 3.92 1.87 5.91
C VAL A 45 4.99 2.34 4.91
N VAL A 46 5.38 3.60 4.96
CA VAL A 46 6.45 4.14 4.10
C VAL A 46 7.81 3.51 4.45
N ALA A 47 8.09 3.37 5.75
CA ALA A 47 9.34 2.79 6.26
C ALA A 47 9.49 1.28 5.95
N ASP A 48 8.40 0.56 5.66
CA ASP A 48 8.41 -0.84 5.21
C ASP A 48 9.12 -1.04 3.86
N GLN A 49 9.33 0.04 3.13
CA GLN A 49 10.15 0.14 1.92
C GLN A 49 9.78 -0.88 0.83
N ARG A 50 8.50 -1.22 0.74
CA ARG A 50 7.99 -2.10 -0.31
C ARG A 50 8.05 -1.40 -1.68
N PRO A 51 8.17 -2.19 -2.75
CA PRO A 51 8.36 -1.63 -4.09
C PRO A 51 7.18 -0.78 -4.59
N ALA A 52 5.98 -1.00 -4.11
CA ALA A 52 4.80 -0.28 -4.55
C ALA A 52 3.90 0.06 -3.36
N MET A 53 3.22 1.20 -3.47
CA MET A 53 2.23 1.68 -2.51
C MET A 53 0.97 2.16 -3.24
N ALA A 54 -0.19 1.99 -2.62
CA ALA A 54 -1.44 2.58 -3.05
C ALA A 54 -2.10 3.30 -1.88
N TRP A 55 -2.48 4.56 -2.09
CA TRP A 55 -3.12 5.40 -1.10
C TRP A 55 -4.45 5.92 -1.63
N PHE A 56 -5.44 5.91 -0.77
CA PHE A 56 -6.72 6.54 -1.06
C PHE A 56 -7.16 7.42 0.11
N SER A 57 -7.58 8.62 -0.21
CA SER A 57 -8.25 9.53 0.71
C SER A 57 -9.19 10.45 -0.07
N ALA A 58 -10.26 10.90 0.55
CA ALA A 58 -11.17 11.84 -0.10
C ALA A 58 -10.46 13.11 -0.56
N ASP A 59 -9.60 13.70 0.26
CA ASP A 59 -8.88 14.95 -0.03
C ASP A 59 -7.48 15.06 0.62
N PHE A 60 -6.98 13.98 1.19
CA PHE A 60 -5.69 13.91 1.93
C PHE A 60 -5.53 14.90 3.08
N ARG A 61 -6.58 15.61 3.47
CA ARG A 61 -6.59 16.72 4.45
C ARG A 61 -5.91 16.40 5.77
N TYR A 62 -6.02 15.17 6.24
CA TYR A 62 -5.54 14.74 7.54
C TYR A 62 -4.25 13.90 7.49
N TRP A 63 -3.67 13.79 6.31
CA TRP A 63 -2.43 13.06 6.11
C TRP A 63 -1.21 13.91 6.52
N PRO A 64 -0.10 13.28 6.97
CA PRO A 64 1.11 14.01 7.38
C PRO A 64 1.95 14.51 6.18
N LEU A 65 1.31 14.92 5.08
CA LEU A 65 1.97 15.29 3.81
C LEU A 65 2.82 16.58 3.88
N ASN A 66 2.77 17.32 5.01
CA ASN A 66 3.65 18.45 5.25
C ASN A 66 4.63 18.21 6.40
N ASP A 67 4.62 17.03 7.02
CA ASP A 67 5.59 16.65 8.04
C ASP A 67 6.95 16.35 7.41
N ARG A 68 8.02 16.90 7.98
CA ARG A 68 9.39 16.75 7.44
C ARG A 68 9.88 15.30 7.49
N GLY A 69 9.59 14.60 8.60
CA GLY A 69 10.00 13.20 8.78
C GLY A 69 9.30 12.28 7.80
N PHE A 70 8.00 12.51 7.56
CA PHE A 70 7.21 11.75 6.61
C PHE A 70 7.69 11.96 5.17
N ILE A 71 7.91 13.22 4.76
CA ILE A 71 8.46 13.52 3.42
C ILE A 71 9.87 12.94 3.26
N ARG A 72 10.72 13.04 4.28
CA ARG A 72 12.05 12.44 4.24
C ARG A 72 12.00 10.91 4.06
N ALA A 73 11.08 10.23 4.71
CA ALA A 73 10.87 8.80 4.53
C ALA A 73 10.42 8.46 3.09
N LEU A 74 9.55 9.28 2.50
CA LEU A 74 9.13 9.14 1.10
C LEU A 74 10.29 9.37 0.12
N GLU A 75 11.15 10.37 0.35
CA GLU A 75 12.35 10.60 -0.45
C GLU A 75 13.29 9.39 -0.42
N ILE A 76 13.58 8.86 0.77
CA ILE A 76 14.41 7.67 0.94
C ILE A 76 13.80 6.47 0.20
N TRP A 77 12.49 6.29 0.29
CA TRP A 77 11.77 5.24 -0.42
C TRP A 77 11.86 5.40 -1.95
N ALA A 78 11.64 6.61 -2.47
CA ALA A 78 11.67 6.90 -3.89
C ALA A 78 13.08 6.75 -4.51
N LEU A 79 14.12 7.12 -3.75
CA LEU A 79 15.52 7.02 -4.20
C LEU A 79 16.05 5.58 -4.27
N ARG A 80 15.43 4.61 -3.63
CA ARG A 80 15.86 3.20 -3.69
C ARG A 80 15.76 2.60 -5.08
N ASP A 81 14.73 2.99 -5.83
CA ASP A 81 14.53 2.58 -7.22
C ASP A 81 13.83 3.71 -7.97
N PRO A 82 14.60 4.71 -8.42
CA PRO A 82 14.05 5.89 -9.08
C PRO A 82 13.46 5.57 -10.46
N ASN A 83 13.71 4.38 -11.01
CA ASN A 83 13.24 3.99 -12.35
C ASN A 83 11.89 3.24 -12.33
N ARG A 84 11.22 3.13 -11.16
CA ARG A 84 9.89 2.49 -11.07
C ARG A 84 8.77 3.49 -11.38
N PRO A 85 8.16 3.44 -12.57
CA PRO A 85 7.04 4.31 -12.88
C PRO A 85 5.84 3.96 -11.99
N SER A 86 5.11 4.99 -11.54
CA SER A 86 3.84 4.84 -10.81
C SER A 86 3.92 3.90 -9.60
N ALA A 87 5.09 3.86 -8.93
CA ALA A 87 5.30 3.02 -7.76
C ALA A 87 4.47 3.47 -6.54
N LEU A 88 4.14 4.77 -6.44
CA LEU A 88 3.15 5.32 -5.52
C LEU A 88 1.91 5.75 -6.32
N ARG A 89 0.81 5.04 -6.15
CA ARG A 89 -0.50 5.36 -6.73
C ARG A 89 -1.36 6.07 -5.69
N MET A 90 -1.77 7.29 -5.98
CA MET A 90 -2.59 8.10 -5.09
C MET A 90 -3.93 8.44 -5.73
N LEU A 91 -5.01 8.05 -5.07
CA LEU A 91 -6.37 8.28 -5.51
C LEU A 91 -7.07 9.25 -4.57
N ALA A 92 -7.72 10.27 -5.11
CA ALA A 92 -8.55 11.20 -4.35
C ALA A 92 -9.87 11.50 -5.05
N VAL A 93 -10.81 12.06 -4.29
CA VAL A 93 -12.01 12.70 -4.85
C VAL A 93 -11.72 14.16 -5.20
N ASP A 94 -10.82 14.78 -4.44
CA ASP A 94 -10.48 16.20 -4.60
C ASP A 94 -9.00 16.48 -4.32
N TRP A 95 -8.32 17.09 -5.28
CA TRP A 95 -6.92 17.50 -5.19
C TRP A 95 -6.71 19.02 -5.03
N ARG A 96 -7.78 19.83 -5.09
CA ARG A 96 -7.68 21.30 -5.23
C ARG A 96 -6.83 21.97 -4.17
N ASP A 97 -6.97 21.57 -2.91
CA ASP A 97 -6.29 22.20 -1.79
C ASP A 97 -4.93 21.58 -1.46
N VAL A 98 -4.60 20.43 -2.02
CA VAL A 98 -3.42 19.65 -1.62
C VAL A 98 -2.13 20.45 -1.85
N ARG A 99 -1.99 21.13 -2.99
CA ARG A 99 -0.80 21.92 -3.32
C ARG A 99 -0.55 23.07 -2.34
N ALA A 100 -1.61 23.82 -2.01
CA ALA A 100 -1.50 24.96 -1.09
C ALA A 100 -1.30 24.51 0.35
N ARG A 101 -1.97 23.41 0.75
CA ARG A 101 -1.92 22.89 2.11
C ARG A 101 -0.63 22.15 2.43
N PHE A 102 -0.06 21.45 1.45
CA PHE A 102 1.10 20.57 1.61
C PHE A 102 2.25 20.92 0.66
N PRO A 103 2.87 22.10 0.79
CA PRO A 103 3.94 22.55 -0.12
C PRO A 103 5.14 21.60 -0.16
N ARG A 104 5.46 20.91 0.94
CA ARG A 104 6.55 19.90 0.94
C ARG A 104 6.20 18.69 0.08
N PHE A 105 4.96 18.20 0.17
CA PHE A 105 4.51 17.11 -0.70
C PHE A 105 4.43 17.55 -2.17
N ALA A 106 4.00 18.79 -2.44
CA ALA A 106 3.98 19.33 -3.80
C ALA A 106 5.40 19.40 -4.41
N ALA A 107 6.41 19.78 -3.62
CA ALA A 107 7.80 19.72 -4.03
C ALA A 107 8.27 18.28 -4.30
N PHE A 108 8.03 17.38 -3.35
CA PHE A 108 8.33 15.95 -3.50
C PHE A 108 7.67 15.36 -4.76
N ARG A 109 6.38 15.65 -5.00
CA ARG A 109 5.64 15.19 -6.19
C ARG A 109 6.25 15.69 -7.50
N ARG A 110 6.78 16.92 -7.53
CA ARG A 110 7.48 17.48 -8.69
C ARG A 110 8.80 16.76 -8.93
N ASP A 111 9.59 16.58 -7.88
CA ASP A 111 10.94 16.04 -7.98
C ASP A 111 10.94 14.53 -8.31
N PHE A 112 9.90 13.81 -7.86
CA PHE A 112 9.68 12.38 -8.11
C PHE A 112 8.46 12.09 -9.00
N SER A 113 8.22 12.94 -10.00
CA SER A 113 7.01 12.91 -10.83
C SER A 113 6.77 11.58 -11.55
N HIS A 114 7.80 10.86 -11.91
CA HIS A 114 7.74 9.57 -12.59
C HIS A 114 7.42 8.39 -11.65
N VAL A 115 7.75 8.54 -10.34
CA VAL A 115 7.50 7.50 -9.32
C VAL A 115 6.07 7.58 -8.79
N ILE A 116 5.43 8.76 -8.87
CA ILE A 116 4.13 9.03 -8.26
C ILE A 116 3.09 9.26 -9.35
N GLU A 117 1.99 8.54 -9.29
CA GLU A 117 0.81 8.78 -10.11
C GLU A 117 -0.37 9.18 -9.24
N CYS A 118 -1.00 10.31 -9.58
CA CYS A 118 -2.18 10.82 -8.90
C CYS A 118 -3.38 10.78 -9.84
N ARG A 119 -4.50 10.26 -9.36
CA ARG A 119 -5.75 10.21 -10.11
C ARG A 119 -6.91 10.75 -9.26
N VAL A 120 -7.93 11.25 -9.95
CA VAL A 120 -9.19 11.69 -9.35
C VAL A 120 -10.32 10.75 -9.73
N ILE A 121 -11.21 10.47 -8.78
CA ILE A 121 -12.38 9.64 -8.97
C ILE A 121 -13.64 10.34 -8.45
N ARG A 122 -14.80 10.09 -9.06
CA ARG A 122 -16.07 10.62 -8.57
C ARG A 122 -16.50 9.96 -7.27
N ALA A 123 -16.97 10.74 -6.31
CA ALA A 123 -17.39 10.24 -4.99
C ALA A 123 -18.43 9.11 -5.07
N ALA A 124 -19.30 9.12 -6.05
CA ALA A 124 -20.32 8.07 -6.24
C ALA A 124 -19.72 6.66 -6.54
N LEU A 125 -18.48 6.58 -6.97
CA LEU A 125 -17.81 5.30 -7.33
C LEU A 125 -17.02 4.69 -6.18
N ILE A 126 -16.95 5.36 -5.03
CA ILE A 126 -16.10 4.95 -3.90
C ILE A 126 -16.87 4.77 -2.59
N ALA A 127 -18.21 4.62 -2.63
CA ALA A 127 -19.08 4.62 -1.46
C ALA A 127 -18.63 3.67 -0.35
N ASP A 128 -18.03 2.53 -0.70
CA ASP A 128 -17.61 1.49 0.23
C ASP A 128 -16.08 1.39 0.40
N LEU A 129 -15.29 2.29 -0.23
CA LEU A 129 -13.85 2.27 -0.12
C LEU A 129 -13.41 3.10 1.09
N PRO A 130 -12.83 2.50 2.15
CA PRO A 130 -12.29 3.27 3.28
C PRO A 130 -11.04 4.05 2.86
N GLU A 131 -10.72 5.13 3.56
CA GLU A 131 -9.41 5.77 3.40
C GLU A 131 -8.31 4.83 3.88
N PHE A 132 -7.25 4.68 3.10
CA PHE A 132 -6.17 3.74 3.41
C PHE A 132 -4.81 4.12 2.82
N ALA A 133 -3.76 3.54 3.43
CA ALA A 133 -2.44 3.35 2.84
C ALA A 133 -2.12 1.85 2.77
N TRP A 134 -1.64 1.36 1.63
CA TRP A 134 -1.38 -0.06 1.40
C TRP A 134 -0.03 -0.27 0.72
N THR A 135 0.70 -1.35 1.09
CA THR A 135 2.01 -1.72 0.53
C THR A 135 2.10 -3.17 0.05
N GLY A 136 1.04 -3.92 0.00
CA GLY A 136 1.08 -5.36 -0.32
C GLY A 136 1.39 -6.27 0.88
N SER A 137 2.14 -5.83 1.89
CA SER A 137 2.42 -6.57 3.13
C SER A 137 1.68 -6.03 4.34
N ARG A 138 1.20 -4.79 4.28
CA ARG A 138 0.39 -4.15 5.31
C ARG A 138 -0.50 -3.07 4.74
N ALA A 139 -1.54 -2.72 5.47
CA ALA A 139 -2.36 -1.56 5.20
C ALA A 139 -2.74 -0.85 6.50
N ILE A 140 -2.96 0.45 6.40
CA ILE A 140 -3.58 1.27 7.43
C ILE A 140 -4.92 1.71 6.88
N ILE A 141 -5.99 1.48 7.63
CA ILE A 141 -7.35 1.84 7.23
C ILE A 141 -7.93 2.77 8.29
N ALA A 142 -8.44 3.92 7.85
CA ALA A 142 -9.23 4.80 8.70
C ALA A 142 -10.67 4.29 8.82
N HIS A 143 -11.20 4.24 10.05
CA HIS A 143 -12.60 3.92 10.32
C HIS A 143 -13.46 5.15 10.51
N ARG A 144 -12.85 6.27 10.89
CA ARG A 144 -13.54 7.54 11.11
C ARG A 144 -12.85 8.68 10.36
N PRO A 145 -13.61 9.70 9.99
CA PRO A 145 -13.05 10.92 9.40
C PRO A 145 -11.91 11.48 10.26
N ALA A 146 -10.99 12.19 9.61
CA ALA A 146 -9.84 12.80 10.26
C ALA A 146 -8.84 11.81 10.87
N TRP A 147 -8.90 10.52 10.54
CA TRP A 147 -8.00 9.49 11.04
C TRP A 147 -7.96 9.40 12.58
N THR A 148 -9.10 9.64 13.21
CA THR A 148 -9.23 9.60 14.68
C THR A 148 -9.41 8.18 15.21
N SER A 149 -9.74 7.22 14.36
CA SER A 149 -9.65 5.79 14.68
C SER A 149 -9.47 4.96 13.42
N GLY A 150 -8.89 3.79 13.56
CA GLY A 150 -8.68 2.85 12.48
C GLY A 150 -7.89 1.64 12.92
N ARG A 151 -7.28 0.97 11.97
CA ARG A 151 -6.44 -0.20 12.26
C ARG A 151 -5.34 -0.41 11.23
N GLN A 152 -4.27 -1.03 11.67
CA GLN A 152 -3.26 -1.63 10.83
C GLN A 152 -3.63 -3.07 10.52
N ILE A 153 -3.55 -3.47 9.25
CA ILE A 153 -3.87 -4.80 8.74
C ILE A 153 -2.60 -5.43 8.19
N VAL A 154 -2.39 -6.69 8.53
CA VAL A 154 -1.30 -7.52 8.00
C VAL A 154 -1.80 -8.85 7.43
N ALA A 155 -3.06 -9.23 7.70
CA ALA A 155 -3.68 -10.46 7.22
C ALA A 155 -3.76 -10.49 5.67
N PRO A 156 -3.14 -11.48 4.98
CA PRO A 156 -3.03 -11.51 3.51
C PRO A 156 -4.37 -11.47 2.78
N ALA A 157 -5.39 -12.18 3.31
CA ALA A 157 -6.73 -12.20 2.71
C ALA A 157 -7.36 -10.80 2.68
N ARG A 158 -7.19 -10.02 3.75
CA ARG A 158 -7.72 -8.65 3.85
C ARG A 158 -6.94 -7.66 3.00
N LEU A 159 -5.61 -7.81 2.91
CA LEU A 159 -4.78 -7.03 2.01
C LEU A 159 -5.17 -7.28 0.55
N THR A 160 -5.44 -8.53 0.20
CA THR A 160 -5.93 -8.90 -1.13
C THR A 160 -7.31 -8.33 -1.41
N ALA A 161 -8.24 -8.39 -0.45
CA ALA A 161 -9.57 -7.80 -0.59
C ALA A 161 -9.50 -6.28 -0.82
N LEU A 162 -8.64 -5.57 -0.06
CA LEU A 162 -8.42 -4.14 -0.22
C LEU A 162 -7.88 -3.80 -1.61
N ARG A 163 -6.88 -4.54 -2.10
CA ARG A 163 -6.36 -4.38 -3.45
C ARG A 163 -7.43 -4.63 -4.51
N ASN A 164 -8.18 -5.71 -4.39
CA ASN A 164 -9.23 -6.05 -5.36
C ASN A 164 -10.37 -5.01 -5.39
N GLY A 165 -10.64 -4.35 -4.28
CA GLY A 165 -11.56 -3.20 -4.24
C GLY A 165 -10.98 -1.94 -4.88
N PHE A 166 -9.68 -1.71 -4.73
CA PHE A 166 -9.01 -0.51 -5.26
C PHE A 166 -8.75 -0.57 -6.77
N GLU A 167 -8.28 -1.70 -7.31
CA GLU A 167 -7.85 -1.80 -8.72
C GLU A 167 -8.94 -1.40 -9.72
N PRO A 168 -10.21 -1.87 -9.64
CA PRO A 168 -11.26 -1.46 -10.57
C PRO A 168 -11.58 0.03 -10.51
N ILE A 169 -11.44 0.63 -9.32
CA ILE A 169 -11.67 2.07 -9.12
C ILE A 169 -10.51 2.87 -9.72
N TRP A 170 -9.28 2.40 -9.54
CA TRP A 170 -8.08 3.01 -10.12
C TRP A 170 -8.15 3.05 -11.64
N GLU A 171 -8.61 1.99 -12.30
CA GLU A 171 -8.75 1.93 -13.76
C GLU A 171 -9.79 2.92 -14.32
N GLN A 172 -10.80 3.27 -13.53
CA GLN A 172 -11.82 4.23 -13.89
C GLN A 172 -11.45 5.69 -13.57
N ALA A 173 -10.39 5.88 -12.78
CA ALA A 173 -9.97 7.20 -12.33
C ALA A 173 -9.16 7.93 -13.43
N LEU A 174 -9.29 9.24 -13.46
CA LEU A 174 -8.60 10.11 -14.42
C LEU A 174 -7.32 10.69 -13.81
N PRO A 175 -6.24 10.85 -14.60
CA PRO A 175 -5.04 11.55 -14.14
C PRO A 175 -5.38 12.96 -13.62
N ASP A 176 -4.82 13.33 -12.47
CA ASP A 176 -4.99 14.64 -11.87
C ASP A 176 -3.75 15.02 -11.02
N PHE A 177 -3.77 16.19 -10.40
CA PHE A 177 -2.69 16.74 -9.60
C PHE A 177 -1.33 16.65 -10.33
N PRO A 178 -1.17 17.36 -11.46
CA PRO A 178 0.06 17.33 -12.24
C PRO A 178 1.27 17.80 -11.42
N ALA A 179 2.44 17.24 -11.70
CA ALA A 179 3.69 17.56 -10.99
C ALA A 179 4.09 19.05 -11.13
N SER A 180 3.84 19.62 -12.31
CA SER A 180 4.01 21.04 -12.58
C SER A 180 2.74 21.63 -13.17
N ILE A 181 2.42 22.88 -12.82
CA ILE A 181 1.49 23.69 -13.59
C ILE A 181 2.30 24.16 -14.79
N LEU A 182 1.84 23.87 -16.02
CA LEU A 182 2.41 24.51 -17.20
C LEU A 182 2.35 26.01 -16.96
N GLY A 183 3.54 26.62 -16.86
CA GLY A 183 3.67 28.00 -16.42
C GLY A 183 2.91 28.96 -17.33
N LEU A 184 2.33 29.96 -16.67
CA LEU A 184 2.10 31.26 -17.25
C LEU A 184 3.45 31.98 -17.35
#